data_2336702e309c7a3cbe275c204e45b82c
#
_entry.id   2336702e309c7a3cbe275c204e45b82c
#
_cell.length_a   1.000
_cell.length_b   1.000
_cell.length_c   1.000
_cell.angle_alpha   90.00
_cell.angle_beta   90.00
_cell.angle_gamma   90.00
#
_symmetry.space_group_name_H-M   'P 1'
#
loop_
_entity.id
_entity.type
_entity.pdbx_description
1 polymer ?
#
loop_
_entity_poly.entity_id
_entity_poly.type
_entity_poly.pdbx_seq_one_letter_code
_entity_poly.pdbx_strand_id
1 'polypeptide(L)'
;MGLRARDIVLSTVAAESLLRLEQSPDPASRSIARRVRSLRSILLADCLHGEVVKKDRIPKALKDKHGLENLFVEDLPSFWRLLYTIVRDRGERYIVVVEIADHRVYDRWSPGRSR
;
A
#
# COMPACT_ATOMS: atom_id res chain seq x y z
N MET A 1 12.78 15.98 7.09
CA MET A 1 13.28 14.67 7.53
C MET A 1 12.14 13.70 7.68
N GLY A 2 12.30 12.51 7.14
CA GLY A 2 11.29 11.50 7.19
C GLY A 2 11.38 10.63 8.43
N LEU A 3 10.34 9.85 8.67
CA LEU A 3 10.31 8.85 9.73
C LEU A 3 10.72 7.51 9.11
N ARG A 4 11.90 7.01 9.49
CA ARG A 4 12.47 5.82 8.85
C ARG A 4 11.79 4.54 9.31
N ALA A 5 11.72 3.57 8.41
CA ALA A 5 11.29 2.22 8.71
C ALA A 5 12.46 1.26 8.56
N ARG A 6 12.45 0.19 9.34
CA ARG A 6 13.49 -0.83 9.33
C ARG A 6 13.42 -1.67 8.06
N ASP A 7 12.23 -2.08 7.69
CA ASP A 7 12.04 -2.90 6.49
C ASP A 7 10.60 -2.77 6.00
N ILE A 8 10.39 -3.30 4.81
CA ILE A 8 9.09 -3.31 4.16
C ILE A 8 8.83 -4.72 3.65
N VAL A 9 7.64 -5.25 3.97
CA VAL A 9 7.23 -6.57 3.53
C VAL A 9 5.87 -6.48 2.86
N LEU A 10 5.56 -7.47 2.03
CA LEU A 10 4.29 -7.55 1.32
C LEU A 10 3.42 -8.63 1.96
N SER A 11 2.13 -8.34 2.13
CA SER A 11 1.18 -9.40 2.45
C SER A 11 1.13 -10.39 1.30
N THR A 12 0.58 -11.58 1.54
CA THR A 12 0.41 -12.57 0.48
C THR A 12 -0.39 -12.00 -0.69
N VAL A 13 -1.47 -11.26 -0.38
CA VAL A 13 -2.33 -10.66 -1.41
C VAL A 13 -1.54 -9.63 -2.23
N ALA A 14 -0.78 -8.77 -1.56
CA ALA A 14 0.02 -7.75 -2.25
C ALA A 14 1.11 -8.39 -3.09
N ALA A 15 1.77 -9.43 -2.58
CA ALA A 15 2.81 -10.14 -3.31
C ALA A 15 2.27 -10.78 -4.58
N GLU A 16 1.09 -11.40 -4.49
CA GLU A 16 0.44 -12.00 -5.66
C GLU A 16 0.05 -10.96 -6.69
N SER A 17 -0.46 -9.82 -6.25
CA SER A 17 -0.81 -8.73 -7.16
C SER A 17 0.42 -8.21 -7.89
N LEU A 18 1.51 -7.99 -7.16
CA LEU A 18 2.75 -7.51 -7.76
C LEU A 18 3.29 -8.50 -8.78
N LEU A 19 3.26 -9.78 -8.46
CA LEU A 19 3.74 -10.81 -9.37
C LEU A 19 2.93 -10.82 -10.67
N ARG A 20 1.61 -10.72 -10.57
CA ARG A 20 0.76 -10.66 -11.76
C ARG A 20 1.08 -9.43 -12.62
N LEU A 21 1.32 -8.28 -11.98
CA LEU A 21 1.68 -7.07 -12.71
C LEU A 21 3.02 -7.21 -13.42
N GLU A 22 3.99 -7.85 -12.76
CA GLU A 22 5.32 -8.05 -13.33
C GLU A 22 5.33 -9.05 -14.49
N GLN A 23 4.47 -10.05 -14.44
CA GLN A 23 4.38 -11.07 -15.47
C GLN A 23 3.50 -10.69 -16.64
N SER A 24 2.75 -9.59 -16.51
CA SER A 24 1.85 -9.15 -17.57
C SER A 24 2.64 -8.61 -18.76
N PRO A 25 2.20 -8.93 -20.00
CA PRO A 25 2.80 -8.31 -21.19
C PRO A 25 2.37 -6.85 -21.38
N ASP A 26 1.37 -6.40 -20.65
CA ASP A 26 0.83 -5.05 -20.77
C ASP A 26 1.83 -4.02 -20.22
N PRO A 27 2.28 -3.04 -21.03
CA PRO A 27 3.19 -2.01 -20.55
C PRO A 27 2.66 -1.22 -19.36
N ALA A 28 1.34 -1.01 -19.28
CA ALA A 28 0.74 -0.29 -18.15
C ALA A 28 0.94 -1.08 -16.86
N SER A 29 0.75 -2.38 -16.89
CA SER A 29 0.95 -3.25 -15.73
C SER A 29 2.41 -3.21 -15.26
N ARG A 30 3.34 -3.28 -16.20
CA ARG A 30 4.75 -3.22 -15.84
C ARG A 30 5.16 -1.86 -15.29
N SER A 31 4.54 -0.79 -15.77
CA SER A 31 4.76 0.54 -15.24
C SER A 31 4.32 0.65 -13.78
N ILE A 32 3.18 0.05 -13.46
CA ILE A 32 2.68 -0.01 -12.08
C ILE A 32 3.69 -0.77 -11.20
N ALA A 33 4.16 -1.92 -11.67
CA ALA A 33 5.12 -2.73 -10.93
C ALA A 33 6.43 -1.96 -10.67
N ARG A 34 6.93 -1.23 -11.67
CA ARG A 34 8.12 -0.40 -11.50
C ARG A 34 7.93 0.67 -10.44
N ARG A 35 6.76 1.29 -10.41
CA ARG A 35 6.48 2.31 -9.39
C ARG A 35 6.43 1.69 -7.99
N VAL A 36 5.83 0.51 -7.86
CA VAL A 36 5.81 -0.20 -6.58
C VAL A 36 7.25 -0.43 -6.10
N ARG A 37 8.11 -0.90 -6.99
CA ARG A 37 9.52 -1.14 -6.63
C ARG A 37 10.24 0.14 -6.23
N SER A 38 9.99 1.23 -6.94
CA SER A 38 10.65 2.50 -6.63
C SER A 38 10.19 3.08 -5.29
N LEU A 39 8.97 2.74 -4.84
CA LEU A 39 8.46 3.21 -3.56
C LEU A 39 9.20 2.59 -2.38
N ARG A 40 9.88 1.46 -2.56
CA ARG A 40 10.57 0.81 -1.46
C ARG A 40 11.55 1.76 -0.76
N SER A 41 12.47 2.36 -1.50
CA SER A 41 13.45 3.25 -0.89
C SER A 41 12.81 4.52 -0.33
N ILE A 42 11.79 5.02 -1.01
CA ILE A 42 11.06 6.21 -0.56
C ILE A 42 10.39 5.95 0.78
N LEU A 43 9.68 4.84 0.90
CA LEU A 43 8.93 4.51 2.12
C LEU A 43 9.86 4.09 3.27
N LEU A 44 10.98 3.45 2.96
CA LEU A 44 11.96 3.14 4.00
C LEU A 44 12.56 4.41 4.60
N ALA A 45 12.79 5.42 3.77
CA ALA A 45 13.33 6.70 4.23
C ALA A 45 12.29 7.54 4.97
N ASP A 46 11.01 7.41 4.58
CA ASP A 46 9.91 8.15 5.20
C ASP A 46 8.63 7.33 5.10
N CYS A 47 8.33 6.60 6.15
CA CYS A 47 7.15 5.74 6.15
C CYS A 47 5.83 6.54 6.24
N LEU A 48 5.89 7.84 6.47
CA LEU A 48 4.71 8.71 6.46
C LEU A 48 4.51 9.39 5.10
N HIS A 49 5.25 8.98 4.08
CA HIS A 49 5.20 9.60 2.75
C HIS A 49 3.82 9.49 2.11
N GLY A 50 3.14 8.37 2.28
CA GLY A 50 1.81 8.17 1.72
C GLY A 50 0.76 9.01 2.42
N GLU A 51 -0.43 9.07 1.82
CA GLU A 51 -1.56 9.79 2.39
C GLU A 51 -2.19 8.94 3.50
N VAL A 52 -2.33 9.53 4.71
CA VAL A 52 -2.93 8.81 5.82
C VAL A 52 -4.44 8.71 5.63
N VAL A 53 -5.00 7.53 5.90
CA VAL A 53 -6.44 7.33 5.94
C VAL A 53 -6.88 7.51 7.40
N LYS A 54 -7.86 8.39 7.63
CA LYS A 54 -8.35 8.61 8.99
C LYS A 54 -8.88 7.31 9.57
N LYS A 55 -8.67 7.11 10.86
CA LYS A 55 -9.01 5.85 11.54
C LYS A 55 -10.46 5.43 11.32
N ASP A 56 -11.38 6.38 11.40
CA ASP A 56 -12.81 6.09 11.22
C ASP A 56 -13.17 5.82 9.77
N ARG A 57 -12.25 6.05 8.84
CA ARG A 57 -12.47 5.80 7.42
C ARG A 57 -11.73 4.59 6.89
N ILE A 58 -11.01 3.87 7.75
CA ILE A 58 -10.39 2.62 7.33
C ILE A 58 -11.51 1.62 7.08
N PRO A 59 -11.58 1.04 5.85
CA PRO A 59 -12.66 0.11 5.53
C PRO A 59 -12.66 -1.07 6.49
N LYS A 60 -13.84 -1.41 6.99
CA LYS A 60 -13.99 -2.50 7.94
C LYS A 60 -13.45 -3.82 7.38
N ALA A 61 -13.69 -4.06 6.09
CA ALA A 61 -13.20 -5.28 5.45
C ALA A 61 -11.68 -5.40 5.52
N LEU A 62 -10.95 -4.30 5.28
CA LEU A 62 -9.49 -4.29 5.38
C LEU A 62 -9.03 -4.39 6.82
N LYS A 63 -9.73 -3.69 7.71
CA LYS A 63 -9.39 -3.71 9.13
C LYS A 63 -9.52 -5.12 9.70
N ASP A 64 -10.60 -5.81 9.38
CA ASP A 64 -10.83 -7.17 9.86
C ASP A 64 -9.86 -8.17 9.22
N LYS A 65 -9.61 -8.02 7.92
CA LYS A 65 -8.75 -8.93 7.18
C LYS A 65 -7.29 -8.85 7.61
N HIS A 66 -6.80 -7.65 7.91
CA HIS A 66 -5.39 -7.41 8.17
C HIS A 66 -5.08 -6.94 9.59
N GLY A 67 -6.09 -6.74 10.43
CA GLY A 67 -5.88 -6.26 11.80
C GLY A 67 -5.28 -4.87 11.86
N LEU A 68 -5.72 -3.95 11.01
CA LEU A 68 -5.10 -2.65 10.86
C LEU A 68 -5.41 -1.70 11.99
N GLU A 69 -4.39 -1.01 12.48
CA GLU A 69 -4.55 0.13 13.39
C GLU A 69 -4.33 1.46 12.68
N ASN A 70 -3.67 1.45 11.53
CA ASN A 70 -3.44 2.62 10.70
C ASN A 70 -3.42 2.17 9.25
N LEU A 71 -3.57 3.12 8.33
CA LEU A 71 -3.55 2.81 6.90
C LEU A 71 -3.07 4.03 6.14
N PHE A 72 -2.20 3.79 5.17
CA PHE A 72 -1.66 4.82 4.27
C PHE A 72 -1.85 4.38 2.84
N VAL A 73 -1.95 5.35 1.93
CA VAL A 73 -2.19 5.12 0.51
C VAL A 73 -1.13 5.84 -0.31
N GLU A 74 -0.54 5.11 -1.27
CA GLU A 74 0.29 5.70 -2.32
C GLU A 74 -0.41 5.52 -3.65
N ASP A 75 -0.45 6.58 -4.45
CA ASP A 75 -1.01 6.50 -5.79
C ASP A 75 -0.01 5.83 -6.73
N LEU A 76 -0.54 4.99 -7.60
CA LEU A 76 0.23 4.28 -8.62
C LEU A 76 -0.30 4.69 -10.00
N PRO A 77 0.47 4.45 -11.08
CA PRO A 77 -0.03 4.74 -12.44
C PRO A 77 -1.33 4.01 -12.72
N SER A 78 -2.13 4.53 -13.66
CA SER A 78 -3.36 3.93 -14.16
C SER A 78 -4.41 3.75 -13.06
N PHE A 79 -4.44 4.67 -12.10
CA PHE A 79 -5.43 4.68 -11.01
C PHE A 79 -5.33 3.46 -10.09
N TRP A 80 -4.18 2.83 -10.04
CA TRP A 80 -3.92 1.81 -9.03
C TRP A 80 -3.47 2.47 -7.74
N ARG A 81 -3.56 1.74 -6.64
CA ARG A 81 -3.17 2.21 -5.32
C ARG A 81 -2.41 1.13 -4.58
N LEU A 82 -1.44 1.58 -3.80
CA LEU A 82 -0.72 0.73 -2.86
C LEU A 82 -1.15 1.15 -1.46
N LEU A 83 -1.64 0.18 -0.68
CA LEU A 83 -2.09 0.43 0.68
C LEU A 83 -1.11 -0.23 1.64
N TYR A 84 -0.66 0.52 2.63
CA TYR A 84 0.27 -0.03 3.61
C TYR A 84 -0.08 0.41 5.01
N THR A 85 0.40 -0.36 5.97
CA THR A 85 0.28 -0.05 7.38
C THR A 85 1.68 -0.02 7.99
N ILE A 86 1.82 0.73 9.08
CA ILE A 86 3.06 0.81 9.83
C ILE A 86 2.84 0.05 11.13
N VAL A 87 3.72 -0.90 11.41
CA VAL A 87 3.67 -1.69 12.65
C VAL A 87 4.97 -1.46 13.42
N ARG A 88 4.90 -1.55 14.73
CA ARG A 88 6.07 -1.44 15.59
C ARG A 88 6.34 -2.79 16.22
N ASP A 89 7.60 -3.15 16.22
CA ASP A 89 8.08 -4.38 16.85
C ASP A 89 9.44 -4.11 17.45
N ARG A 90 9.54 -4.31 18.76
CA ARG A 90 10.79 -4.12 19.52
C ARG A 90 11.39 -2.73 19.30
N GLY A 91 10.51 -1.72 19.28
CA GLY A 91 10.94 -0.33 19.12
C GLY A 91 11.21 0.10 17.70
N GLU A 92 11.15 -0.80 16.74
CA GLU A 92 11.39 -0.48 15.34
C GLU A 92 10.09 -0.44 14.54
N ARG A 93 10.10 0.35 13.46
CA ARG A 93 8.94 0.47 12.58
C ARG A 93 9.16 -0.38 11.35
N TYR A 94 8.10 -1.09 10.96
CA TYR A 94 8.07 -1.90 9.74
C TYR A 94 6.86 -1.50 8.92
N ILE A 95 7.01 -1.56 7.62
CA ILE A 95 5.90 -1.30 6.69
C ILE A 95 5.40 -2.64 6.19
N VAL A 96 4.09 -2.84 6.24
CA VAL A 96 3.45 -3.99 5.61
C VAL A 96 2.56 -3.46 4.50
N VAL A 97 2.89 -3.79 3.25
CA VAL A 97 2.03 -3.47 2.11
C VAL A 97 0.90 -4.49 2.12
N VAL A 98 -0.31 -4.04 2.40
CA VAL A 98 -1.45 -4.95 2.59
C VAL A 98 -2.19 -5.23 1.29
N GLU A 99 -2.28 -4.25 0.39
CA GLU A 99 -2.98 -4.41 -0.89
C GLU A 99 -2.30 -3.59 -1.97
N ILE A 100 -2.31 -4.12 -3.19
CA ILE A 100 -1.99 -3.39 -4.41
C ILE A 100 -3.15 -3.66 -5.35
N ALA A 101 -3.97 -2.63 -5.62
CA ALA A 101 -5.23 -2.84 -6.31
C ALA A 101 -5.60 -1.62 -7.14
N ASP A 102 -6.44 -1.82 -8.18
CA ASP A 102 -6.92 -0.68 -8.91
C ASP A 102 -7.98 0.06 -8.10
N HIS A 103 -8.22 1.33 -8.47
CA HIS A 103 -9.07 2.20 -7.68
C HIS A 103 -10.50 1.69 -7.56
N ARG A 104 -10.99 0.91 -8.53
CA ARG A 104 -12.35 0.38 -8.48
C ARG A 104 -12.52 -0.59 -7.32
N VAL A 105 -11.50 -1.40 -7.06
CA VAL A 105 -11.52 -2.31 -5.92
C VAL A 105 -11.41 -1.50 -4.62
N TYR A 106 -10.50 -0.55 -4.58
CA TYR A 106 -10.32 0.30 -3.39
C TYR A 106 -11.60 1.08 -3.07
N ASP A 107 -12.24 1.64 -4.09
CA ASP A 107 -13.44 2.46 -3.89
C ASP A 107 -14.61 1.65 -3.34
N ARG A 108 -14.66 0.37 -3.63
CA ARG A 108 -15.68 -0.51 -3.04
C ARG A 108 -15.48 -0.65 -1.53
N TRP A 109 -14.22 -0.63 -1.09
CA TRP A 109 -13.92 -0.71 0.34
C TRP A 109 -14.15 0.62 1.05
N SER A 110 -13.96 1.73 0.36
CA SER A 110 -14.01 3.07 0.95
C SER A 110 -14.72 4.04 0.01
N PRO A 111 -16.03 3.87 -0.21
CA PRO A 111 -16.77 4.77 -1.11
C PRO A 111 -16.65 6.21 -0.64
N GLY A 112 -16.41 7.12 -1.56
CA GLY A 112 -16.28 8.53 -1.25
C GLY A 112 -14.85 8.97 -0.93
N ARG A 113 -13.93 8.05 -0.70
CA ARG A 113 -12.53 8.39 -0.44
C ARG A 113 -11.86 9.03 -1.67
N SER A 114 -12.17 8.55 -2.84
CA SER A 114 -11.53 8.94 -4.09
C SER A 114 -12.08 10.22 -4.70
N ARG A 115 -12.98 10.88 -4.05
CA ARG A 115 -13.63 12.08 -4.56
C ARG A 115 -12.82 13.32 -4.40
#